data_665a7da234443497330d2437abcf90e6
#
_entry.id   665a7da234443497330d2437abcf90e6
#
_cell.length_a   1.000
_cell.length_b   1.000
_cell.length_c   1.000
_cell.angle_alpha   90.00
_cell.angle_beta   90.00
_cell.angle_gamma   90.00
#
_symmetry.space_group_name_H-M   'P 1'
#
loop_
_entity.id
_entity.type
_entity.pdbx_description
1 polymer ?
#
loop_
_entity_poly.entity_id
_entity_poly.type
_entity_poly.pdbx_seq_one_letter_code
_entity_poly.pdbx_strand_id
1 'polypeptide(L)'
;MNTDILKKLSIDFQNYNICKIESGASKKIFYRLSMNNKTFILTNFVSDKQEYNNYLKVYNILKDINVSIPIIIERNDKELILVSEDFGNLRFDNIIKKKSIKDL
;
A
#
# COMPACT_ATOMS: atom_id res chain seq x y z
N MET A 1 -11.20 -9.31 -13.11
CA MET A 1 -10.32 -8.36 -12.44
C MET A 1 -11.10 -7.10 -12.09
N ASN A 2 -10.94 -6.63 -10.90
CA ASN A 2 -11.75 -5.50 -10.41
C ASN A 2 -11.06 -4.18 -10.68
N THR A 3 -11.34 -3.59 -11.86
CA THR A 3 -10.80 -2.26 -12.19
C THR A 3 -11.61 -1.13 -11.57
N ASP A 4 -12.77 -1.43 -10.99
CA ASP A 4 -13.61 -0.40 -10.39
C ASP A 4 -12.95 0.27 -9.20
N ILE A 5 -12.04 -0.42 -8.54
CA ILE A 5 -11.31 0.14 -7.41
C ILE A 5 -10.46 1.35 -7.84
N LEU A 6 -10.01 1.38 -9.07
CA LEU A 6 -9.21 2.50 -9.59
C LEU A 6 -10.03 3.78 -9.71
N LYS A 7 -11.35 3.65 -9.89
CA LYS A 7 -12.23 4.81 -10.01
C LYS A 7 -12.43 5.52 -8.68
N LYS A 8 -12.08 4.88 -7.58
CA LYS A 8 -12.20 5.45 -6.23
C LYS A 8 -11.02 6.34 -5.86
N LEU A 9 -10.08 6.50 -6.77
CA LEU A 9 -8.89 7.30 -6.57
C LEU A 9 -8.98 8.58 -7.40
N SER A 10 -8.39 9.67 -6.90
CA SER A 10 -8.38 10.93 -7.62
C SER A 10 -7.36 10.96 -8.75
N ILE A 11 -6.27 10.20 -8.62
CA ILE A 11 -5.30 10.04 -9.70
C ILE A 11 -5.84 9.00 -10.67
N ASP A 12 -5.72 9.28 -11.96
CA ASP A 12 -6.22 8.38 -12.99
C ASP A 12 -5.23 7.24 -13.25
N PHE A 13 -5.56 6.06 -12.73
CA PHE A 13 -4.76 4.86 -12.95
C PHE A 13 -5.41 3.92 -13.97
N GLN A 14 -6.42 4.38 -14.72
CA GLN A 14 -7.19 3.48 -15.58
C GLN A 14 -6.35 2.85 -16.69
N ASN A 15 -5.30 3.53 -17.13
CA ASN A 15 -4.42 3.02 -18.17
C ASN A 15 -3.29 2.14 -17.63
N TYR A 16 -3.24 1.93 -16.31
CA TYR A 16 -2.24 1.07 -15.70
C TYR A 16 -2.67 -0.39 -15.77
N ASN A 17 -1.71 -1.27 -15.95
CA ASN A 17 -1.95 -2.70 -15.76
C ASN A 17 -2.10 -2.96 -14.27
N ILE A 18 -3.06 -3.81 -13.90
CA ILE A 18 -3.29 -4.15 -12.50
C ILE A 18 -3.12 -5.66 -12.34
N CYS A 19 -2.29 -6.03 -11.37
CA CYS A 19 -1.98 -7.43 -11.09
C CYS A 19 -2.06 -7.67 -9.59
N LYS A 20 -2.88 -8.64 -9.19
CA LYS A 20 -3.02 -9.00 -7.78
C LYS A 20 -1.74 -9.66 -7.28
N ILE A 21 -1.29 -9.26 -6.09
CA ILE A 21 -0.10 -9.84 -5.46
C ILE A 21 -0.56 -10.80 -4.38
N GLU A 22 0.00 -12.01 -4.38
CA GLU A 22 -0.29 -12.97 -3.31
C GLU A 22 0.35 -12.51 -2.02
N SER A 23 -0.45 -12.44 -0.96
CA SER A 23 -0.01 -11.88 0.32
C SER A 23 -0.09 -12.87 1.48
N GLY A 24 -0.30 -14.15 1.21
CA GLY A 24 -0.40 -15.17 2.25
C GLY A 24 -1.68 -15.04 3.05
N ALA A 25 -1.56 -15.04 4.37
CA ALA A 25 -2.70 -15.05 5.28
C ALA A 25 -3.28 -13.67 5.58
N SER A 26 -2.78 -12.62 4.97
CA SER A 26 -3.27 -11.26 5.23
C SER A 26 -4.68 -11.09 4.68
N LYS A 27 -5.52 -10.38 5.43
CA LYS A 27 -6.83 -9.98 4.94
C LYS A 27 -6.73 -8.88 3.88
N LYS A 28 -5.66 -8.12 3.90
CA LYS A 28 -5.44 -7.05 2.93
C LYS A 28 -5.20 -7.64 1.55
N ILE A 29 -5.66 -6.93 0.53
CA ILE A 29 -5.44 -7.32 -0.84
C ILE A 29 -4.51 -6.29 -1.47
N PHE A 30 -3.44 -6.78 -2.09
CA PHE A 30 -2.44 -5.94 -2.72
C PHE A 30 -2.49 -6.10 -4.23
N TYR A 31 -2.35 -4.99 -4.92
CA TYR A 31 -2.26 -4.98 -6.39
C TYR A 31 -1.03 -4.18 -6.80
N ARG A 32 -0.33 -4.66 -7.82
CA ARG A 32 0.73 -3.88 -8.46
C ARG A 32 0.14 -3.18 -9.67
N LEU A 33 0.27 -1.86 -9.69
CA LEU A 33 -0.13 -1.03 -10.82
C LEU A 33 1.12 -0.69 -11.60
N SER A 34 1.11 -0.97 -12.92
CA SER A 34 2.31 -0.71 -13.73
C SER A 34 1.93 -0.03 -15.05
N MET A 35 2.78 0.91 -15.45
CA MET A 35 2.67 1.57 -16.74
C MET A 35 4.07 2.05 -17.12
N ASN A 36 4.57 1.59 -18.27
CA ASN A 36 5.94 1.84 -18.72
C ASN A 36 6.92 1.35 -17.65
N ASN A 37 7.77 2.22 -17.13
CA ASN A 37 8.74 1.85 -16.09
C ASN A 37 8.29 2.26 -14.70
N LYS A 38 7.03 2.67 -14.55
CA LYS A 38 6.50 3.10 -13.26
C LYS A 38 5.63 2.02 -12.65
N THR A 39 5.85 1.75 -11.38
CA THR A 39 5.02 0.79 -10.62
C THR A 39 4.64 1.38 -9.29
N PHE A 40 3.43 1.02 -8.85
CA PHE A 40 2.88 1.44 -7.55
C PHE A 40 2.18 0.25 -6.92
N ILE A 41 2.01 0.30 -5.61
CA ILE A 41 1.25 -0.72 -4.89
C ILE A 41 -0.05 -0.11 -4.39
N LEU A 42 -1.17 -0.73 -4.76
CA LEU A 42 -2.48 -0.40 -4.21
C LEU A 42 -2.80 -1.39 -3.13
N THR A 43 -3.10 -0.91 -1.93
CA THR A 43 -3.49 -1.74 -0.80
C THR A 43 -4.95 -1.51 -0.48
N ASN A 44 -5.74 -2.58 -0.48
CA ASN A 44 -7.14 -2.57 -0.08
C ASN A 44 -7.24 -3.23 1.29
N PHE A 45 -7.68 -2.49 2.30
CA PHE A 45 -7.77 -2.99 3.68
C PHE A 45 -9.07 -3.75 3.94
N VAL A 46 -9.91 -3.91 2.91
CA VAL A 46 -11.11 -4.74 2.93
C VAL A 46 -12.00 -4.38 4.13
N SER A 47 -12.33 -3.10 4.23
CA SER A 47 -13.22 -2.55 5.26
C SER A 47 -12.68 -2.66 6.69
N ASP A 48 -11.42 -2.99 6.87
CA ASP A 48 -10.81 -3.04 8.20
C ASP A 48 -10.26 -1.66 8.56
N LYS A 49 -11.12 -0.84 9.15
CA LYS A 49 -10.79 0.54 9.49
C LYS A 49 -9.69 0.63 10.55
N GLN A 50 -9.69 -0.29 11.51
CA GLN A 50 -8.70 -0.28 12.57
C GLN A 50 -7.30 -0.55 11.99
N GLU A 51 -7.19 -1.55 11.12
CA GLU A 51 -5.94 -1.87 10.47
C GLU A 51 -5.46 -0.71 9.58
N TYR A 52 -6.38 -0.09 8.87
CA TYR A 52 -6.08 1.06 8.03
C TYR A 52 -5.50 2.21 8.85
N ASN A 53 -6.15 2.54 9.97
CA ASN A 53 -5.70 3.62 10.83
C ASN A 53 -4.37 3.30 11.50
N ASN A 54 -4.17 2.06 11.92
CA ASN A 54 -2.89 1.63 12.50
C ASN A 54 -1.76 1.73 11.49
N TYR A 55 -2.03 1.35 10.24
CA TYR A 55 -1.05 1.46 9.16
C TYR A 55 -0.60 2.91 8.99
N LEU A 56 -1.55 3.84 8.93
CA LEU A 56 -1.23 5.26 8.76
C LEU A 56 -0.45 5.80 9.96
N LYS A 57 -0.80 5.37 11.15
CA LYS A 57 -0.11 5.80 12.37
C LYS A 57 1.35 5.36 12.36
N VAL A 58 1.60 4.10 12.04
CA VAL A 58 2.97 3.58 11.96
C VAL A 58 3.73 4.25 10.81
N TYR A 59 3.05 4.45 9.68
CA TYR A 59 3.64 5.14 8.54
C TYR A 59 4.17 6.53 8.94
N ASN A 60 3.37 7.31 9.65
CA ASN A 60 3.77 8.64 10.08
C ASN A 60 4.93 8.61 11.05
N ILE A 61 4.96 7.63 11.96
CA ILE A 61 6.07 7.48 12.90
C ILE A 61 7.36 7.18 12.16
N LEU A 62 7.33 6.23 11.21
CA LEU A 62 8.53 5.85 10.46
C LEU A 62 9.01 6.98 9.57
N LYS A 63 8.09 7.73 9.00
CA LYS A 63 8.43 8.88 8.16
C LYS A 63 9.16 9.96 8.97
N ASP A 64 8.69 10.20 10.20
CA ASP A 64 9.27 11.23 11.06
C ASP A 64 10.68 10.87 11.54
N ILE A 65 10.99 9.60 11.69
CA ILE A 65 12.33 9.18 12.11
C ILE A 65 13.25 8.89 10.92
N ASN A 66 12.85 9.33 9.74
CA ASN A 66 13.68 9.30 8.53
C ASN A 66 14.08 7.89 8.09
N VAL A 67 13.18 6.94 8.26
CA VAL A 67 13.37 5.59 7.74
C VAL A 67 12.90 5.56 6.29
N SER A 68 13.65 4.87 5.43
CA SER A 68 13.27 4.73 4.02
C SER A 68 12.07 3.78 3.92
N ILE A 69 10.92 4.32 3.53
CA ILE A 69 9.67 3.58 3.39
C ILE A 69 8.98 3.98 2.10
N PRO A 70 8.10 3.11 1.55
CA PRO A 70 7.30 3.49 0.38
C PRO A 70 6.37 4.66 0.73
N ILE A 71 6.48 5.75 -0.02
CA ILE A 71 5.69 6.94 0.23
C ILE A 71 4.27 6.73 -0.30
N ILE A 72 3.27 7.08 0.51
CA ILE A 72 1.87 7.06 0.09
C ILE A 72 1.64 8.25 -0.85
N ILE A 73 1.18 7.95 -2.08
CA ILE A 73 0.94 8.99 -3.07
C ILE A 73 -0.55 9.33 -3.22
N GLU A 74 -1.42 8.41 -2.80
CA GLU A 74 -2.86 8.59 -2.94
C GLU A 74 -3.54 7.72 -1.89
N ARG A 75 -4.65 8.19 -1.32
CA ARG A 75 -5.44 7.36 -0.42
C ARG A 75 -6.90 7.78 -0.48
N ASN A 76 -7.79 6.84 -0.19
CA ASN A 76 -9.21 7.10 -0.01
C ASN A 76 -9.62 6.56 1.34
N ASP A 77 -9.76 7.45 2.30
CA ASP A 77 -10.04 7.07 3.70
C ASP A 77 -11.43 6.48 3.87
N LYS A 78 -12.36 6.81 3.00
CA LYS A 78 -13.72 6.27 3.03
C LYS A 78 -13.73 4.81 2.59
N GLU A 79 -12.99 4.50 1.54
CA GLU A 79 -12.94 3.15 0.96
C GLU A 79 -11.83 2.31 1.57
N LEU A 80 -10.98 2.90 2.39
CA LEU A 80 -9.88 2.23 3.07
C LEU A 80 -8.90 1.59 2.08
N ILE A 81 -8.52 2.38 1.09
CA ILE A 81 -7.51 1.99 0.11
C ILE A 81 -6.43 3.07 0.03
N LEU A 82 -5.22 2.65 -0.32
CA LEU A 82 -4.15 3.59 -0.55
C LEU A 82 -3.22 3.08 -1.65
N VAL A 83 -2.50 4.02 -2.28
CA VAL A 83 -1.51 3.71 -3.30
C VAL A 83 -0.18 4.27 -2.82
N SER A 84 0.85 3.46 -2.88
CA SER A 84 2.19 3.85 -2.43
C SER A 84 3.23 3.45 -3.46
N GLU A 85 4.46 3.94 -3.25
CA GLU A 85 5.58 3.54 -4.07
C GLU A 85 5.79 2.02 -3.98
N ASP A 86 6.35 1.45 -5.04
CA ASP A 86 6.62 0.01 -5.13
C ASP A 86 8.10 -0.23 -4.87
N PHE A 87 8.41 -0.89 -3.76
CA PHE A 87 9.76 -1.32 -3.42
C PHE A 87 10.00 -2.78 -3.81
N GLY A 88 9.26 -3.28 -4.79
CA GLY A 88 9.34 -4.67 -5.20
C GLY A 88 8.81 -5.58 -4.11
N ASN A 89 9.63 -6.50 -3.62
CA ASN A 89 9.22 -7.41 -2.56
C ASN A 89 9.36 -6.81 -1.17
N LEU A 90 9.85 -5.58 -1.05
CA LEU A 90 10.04 -4.89 0.23
C LEU A 90 8.85 -3.99 0.51
N ARG A 91 7.67 -4.59 0.71
CA ARG A 91 6.48 -3.83 1.06
C ARG A 91 6.57 -3.33 2.49
N PHE A 92 5.73 -2.33 2.79
CA PHE A 92 5.71 -1.67 4.09
C PHE A 92 5.61 -2.66 5.26
N ASP A 93 4.73 -3.64 5.14
CA ASP A 93 4.56 -4.65 6.19
C ASP A 93 5.85 -5.44 6.44
N ASN A 94 6.57 -5.77 5.38
CA ASN A 94 7.82 -6.51 5.50
C ASN A 94 8.90 -5.66 6.15
N ILE A 95 8.93 -4.38 5.84
CA ILE A 95 9.89 -3.46 6.43
C ILE A 95 9.63 -3.32 7.93
N ILE A 96 8.38 -3.19 8.32
CA ILE A 96 7.99 -3.07 9.73
C ILE A 96 8.44 -4.31 10.51
N LYS A 97 8.17 -5.50 9.97
CA LYS A 97 8.54 -6.75 10.63
C LYS A 97 10.04 -6.85 10.86
N LYS A 98 10.83 -6.49 9.86
CA LYS A 98 12.28 -6.53 9.98
C LYS A 98 12.79 -5.56 11.04
N LYS A 99 12.24 -4.36 11.06
CA LYS A 99 12.64 -3.35 12.05
C LYS A 99 12.27 -3.78 13.45
N SER A 100 11.09 -4.31 13.66
CA SER A 100 10.64 -4.76 14.96
C SER A 100 11.56 -5.82 15.56
N ILE A 101 12.07 -6.71 14.74
CA ILE A 101 12.94 -7.78 15.20
C ILE A 101 14.32 -7.25 15.57
N LYS A 102 14.85 -6.29 14.82
CA LYS A 102 16.21 -5.81 15.00
C LYS A 102 16.35 -4.62 15.94
N ASP A 103 15.37 -3.74 15.92
CA ASP A 103 15.50 -2.42 16.54
C ASP A 103 14.73 -2.27 17.85
N LEU A 104 14.04 -3.32 18.25
CA LEU A 104 13.39 -3.37 19.56
C LEU A 104 14.16 -4.28 20.55
#